data_0e875b3fad485454ab4d8ddd8b79cad6
#
_entry.id   0e875b3fad485454ab4d8ddd8b79cad6
#
_cell.length_a   1.000
_cell.length_b   1.000
_cell.length_c   1.000
_cell.angle_alpha   90.00
_cell.angle_beta   90.00
_cell.angle_gamma   90.00
#
_symmetry.space_group_name_H-M   'P 1'
#
loop_
_entity.id
_entity.type
_entity.pdbx_description
1 polymer ?
#
loop_
_entity_poly.entity_id
_entity_poly.type
_entity_poly.pdbx_seq_one_letter_code
_entity_poly.pdbx_strand_id
1 'polypeptide(L)'
;MQKMKVAFICVHNSCRSQMAEALGKHLASDVLESYSAGTELRSQINQDAVRIIKELHGIDMNETQRSKLLQDIPEVDIVVTIGCNVQCPNLPCKHREHWGLDAPSGKEDAEFIMTARTIERKVLDLKATIEAGILMS
;
A
#
# COMPACT_ATOMS: atom_id res chain seq x y z
N MET A 1 2.23 6.75 21.91
CA MET A 1 1.14 6.88 20.93
C MET A 1 1.02 5.61 20.13
N GLN A 2 -0.17 5.04 20.08
CA GLN A 2 -0.38 3.84 19.26
C GLN A 2 -0.37 4.20 17.79
N LYS A 3 0.29 3.37 17.01
CA LYS A 3 0.30 3.54 15.57
C LYS A 3 -1.06 3.13 14.98
N MET A 4 -1.46 3.81 13.93
CA MET A 4 -2.65 3.43 13.17
C MET A 4 -2.29 2.26 12.25
N LYS A 5 -3.16 1.25 12.21
CA LYS A 5 -2.97 0.12 11.29
C LYS A 5 -3.63 0.47 9.97
N VAL A 6 -2.85 0.44 8.90
CA VAL A 6 -3.31 0.81 7.55
C VAL A 6 -3.18 -0.38 6.62
N ALA A 7 -4.25 -0.72 5.93
CA ALA A 7 -4.24 -1.77 4.92
C ALA A 7 -4.37 -1.15 3.53
N PHE A 8 -3.39 -1.41 2.68
CA PHE A 8 -3.41 -1.02 1.27
C PHE A 8 -3.94 -2.19 0.46
N ILE A 9 -5.06 -2.00 -0.22
CA ILE A 9 -5.81 -3.08 -0.88
C ILE A 9 -5.84 -2.87 -2.39
N CYS A 10 -5.52 -3.91 -3.14
CA CYS A 10 -5.77 -3.98 -4.58
C CYS A 10 -6.17 -5.40 -4.93
N VAL A 11 -6.49 -5.67 -6.21
CA VAL A 11 -7.04 -6.99 -6.57
C VAL A 11 -6.05 -8.12 -6.27
N HIS A 12 -4.84 -8.04 -6.81
CA HIS A 12 -3.90 -9.16 -6.74
C HIS A 12 -2.85 -9.05 -5.63
N ASN A 13 -2.76 -7.91 -4.97
CA ASN A 13 -1.72 -7.65 -3.96
C ASN A 13 -0.31 -7.97 -4.49
N SER A 14 -0.03 -7.54 -5.71
CA SER A 14 1.25 -7.88 -6.35
C SER A 14 2.08 -6.67 -6.76
N CYS A 15 1.48 -5.50 -6.96
CA CYS A 15 2.20 -4.32 -7.44
C CYS A 15 1.90 -3.09 -6.59
N ARG A 16 0.82 -2.35 -6.90
CA ARG A 16 0.54 -1.05 -6.25
C ARG A 16 0.40 -1.14 -4.74
N SER A 17 -0.36 -2.09 -4.23
CA SER A 17 -0.53 -2.25 -2.79
C SER A 17 0.75 -2.71 -2.10
N GLN A 18 1.56 -3.52 -2.78
CA GLN A 18 2.86 -3.93 -2.22
C GLN A 18 3.82 -2.74 -2.14
N MET A 19 3.87 -1.91 -3.18
CA MET A 19 4.67 -0.69 -3.14
C MET A 19 4.20 0.24 -2.03
N ALA A 20 2.89 0.39 -1.86
CA ALA A 20 2.32 1.22 -0.80
C ALA A 20 2.68 0.68 0.58
N GLU A 21 2.63 -0.63 0.79
CA GLU A 21 3.04 -1.23 2.06
C GLU A 21 4.52 -0.92 2.34
N ALA A 22 5.39 -1.12 1.36
CA ALA A 22 6.82 -0.86 1.52
C ALA A 22 7.10 0.61 1.82
N LEU A 23 6.47 1.51 1.09
CA LEU A 23 6.67 2.94 1.28
C LEU A 23 6.07 3.43 2.59
N GLY A 24 4.95 2.86 3.02
CA GLY A 24 4.39 3.15 4.34
C GLY A 24 5.33 2.76 5.46
N LYS A 25 5.94 1.59 5.37
CA LYS A 25 6.94 1.14 6.34
C LYS A 25 8.19 2.01 6.32
N HIS A 26 8.59 2.49 5.16
CA HIS A 26 9.80 3.28 5.01
C HIS A 26 9.63 4.73 5.42
N LEU A 27 8.51 5.35 5.06
CA LEU A 27 8.30 6.79 5.20
C LEU A 27 7.47 7.18 6.42
N ALA A 28 6.68 6.27 6.96
CA ALA A 28 5.68 6.60 7.98
C ALA A 28 5.60 5.60 9.12
N SER A 29 6.64 4.80 9.33
CA SER A 29 6.63 3.76 10.38
C SER A 29 6.50 4.30 11.79
N ASP A 30 6.74 5.58 11.98
CA ASP A 30 6.60 6.24 13.29
C ASP A 30 5.14 6.51 13.65
N VAL A 31 4.23 6.55 12.68
CA VAL A 31 2.81 6.85 12.93
C VAL A 31 1.86 5.75 12.47
N LEU A 32 2.30 4.82 11.61
CA LEU A 32 1.42 3.75 11.11
C LEU A 32 2.13 2.41 11.02
N GLU A 33 1.33 1.36 11.12
CA GLU A 33 1.73 -0.01 10.77
C GLU A 33 1.12 -0.31 9.41
N SER A 34 1.95 -0.71 8.46
CA SER A 34 1.57 -0.86 7.07
C SER A 34 1.32 -2.33 6.73
N TYR A 35 0.17 -2.60 6.15
CA TYR A 35 -0.23 -3.93 5.65
C TYR A 35 -0.72 -3.79 4.23
N SER A 36 -0.72 -4.88 3.49
CA SER A 36 -1.36 -4.92 2.19
C SER A 36 -2.03 -6.26 1.98
N ALA A 37 -3.05 -6.29 1.14
CA ALA A 37 -3.77 -7.51 0.83
C ALA A 37 -4.54 -7.34 -0.48
N GLY A 38 -5.03 -8.44 -1.01
CA GLY A 38 -5.83 -8.45 -2.23
C GLY A 38 -7.03 -9.35 -2.11
N THR A 39 -7.91 -9.25 -3.10
CA THR A 39 -9.08 -10.13 -3.20
C THR A 39 -8.73 -11.44 -3.89
N GLU A 40 -7.61 -11.46 -4.62
CA GLU A 40 -7.08 -12.66 -5.29
C GLU A 40 -5.59 -12.78 -4.98
N LEU A 41 -5.12 -14.02 -4.84
CA LEU A 41 -3.73 -14.30 -4.52
C LEU A 41 -2.90 -14.42 -5.80
N ARG A 42 -1.70 -13.82 -5.78
CA ARG A 42 -0.67 -14.05 -6.79
C ARG A 42 0.44 -14.91 -6.18
N SER A 43 1.12 -15.67 -7.02
CA SER A 43 2.22 -16.51 -6.56
C SER A 43 3.43 -15.69 -6.10
N GLN A 44 3.61 -14.50 -6.63
CA GLN A 44 4.72 -13.64 -6.26
C GLN A 44 4.37 -12.17 -6.51
N ILE A 45 5.13 -11.30 -5.86
CA ILE A 45 5.04 -9.85 -6.07
C ILE A 45 5.55 -9.54 -7.48
N ASN A 46 5.03 -8.50 -8.11
CA ASN A 46 5.51 -8.04 -9.42
C ASN A 46 6.99 -7.68 -9.31
N GLN A 47 7.85 -8.36 -10.06
CA GLN A 47 9.29 -8.21 -9.92
C GLN A 47 9.82 -6.89 -10.48
N ASP A 48 9.12 -6.25 -11.39
CA ASP A 48 9.47 -4.89 -11.83
C ASP A 48 9.25 -3.90 -10.68
N ALA A 49 8.16 -4.06 -9.93
CA ALA A 49 7.92 -3.23 -8.76
C ALA A 49 9.00 -3.45 -7.70
N VAL A 50 9.41 -4.70 -7.47
CA VAL A 50 10.49 -5.03 -6.53
C VAL A 50 11.78 -4.32 -6.95
N ARG A 51 12.12 -4.39 -8.22
CA ARG A 51 13.35 -3.78 -8.74
C ARG A 51 13.33 -2.26 -8.58
N ILE A 52 12.23 -1.62 -8.94
CA ILE A 52 12.11 -0.16 -8.87
C ILE A 52 12.16 0.34 -7.41
N ILE A 53 11.45 -0.30 -6.51
CA ILE A 53 11.47 0.09 -5.09
C ILE A 53 12.89 -0.09 -4.52
N LYS A 54 13.59 -1.14 -4.92
CA LYS A 54 14.96 -1.34 -4.48
C LYS A 54 15.89 -0.25 -4.99
N GLU A 55 15.74 0.15 -6.26
CA GLU A 55 16.53 1.23 -6.84
C GLU A 55 16.27 2.58 -6.17
N LEU A 56 15.00 2.87 -5.86
CA LEU A 56 14.61 4.16 -5.30
C LEU A 56 14.88 4.27 -3.80
N HIS A 57 14.74 3.18 -3.06
CA HIS A 57 14.76 3.21 -1.59
C HIS A 57 15.63 2.15 -0.93
N GLY A 58 16.24 1.25 -1.70
CA GLY A 58 17.06 0.19 -1.12
C GLY A 58 16.29 -0.90 -0.39
N ILE A 59 14.97 -0.98 -0.61
CA ILE A 59 14.09 -1.96 0.03
C ILE A 59 13.90 -3.16 -0.88
N ASP A 60 14.12 -4.37 -0.36
CA ASP A 60 13.82 -5.59 -1.10
C ASP A 60 12.49 -6.16 -0.63
N MET A 61 11.44 -5.90 -1.39
CA MET A 61 10.08 -6.35 -1.04
C MET A 61 9.96 -7.88 -1.03
N ASN A 62 10.80 -8.59 -1.78
CA ASN A 62 10.79 -10.07 -1.75
C ASN A 62 11.21 -10.64 -0.40
N GLU A 63 12.03 -9.92 0.35
CA GLU A 63 12.48 -10.36 1.67
C GLU A 63 11.48 -10.07 2.77
N THR A 64 10.71 -8.99 2.63
CA THR A 64 9.87 -8.48 3.71
C THR A 64 8.38 -8.64 3.50
N GLN A 65 7.95 -8.94 2.27
CA GLN A 65 6.54 -8.93 1.91
C GLN A 65 6.18 -10.13 1.04
N ARG A 66 4.89 -10.42 0.97
CA ARG A 66 4.34 -11.46 0.11
C ARG A 66 2.92 -11.09 -0.28
N SER A 67 2.42 -11.68 -1.35
CA SER A 67 1.02 -11.52 -1.74
C SER A 67 0.13 -12.19 -0.68
N LYS A 68 -0.92 -11.49 -0.25
CA LYS A 68 -1.80 -11.94 0.83
C LYS A 68 -3.26 -11.68 0.48
N LEU A 69 -4.12 -12.47 1.07
CA LEU A 69 -5.56 -12.24 1.00
C LEU A 69 -6.02 -11.35 2.17
N LEU A 70 -7.20 -10.77 2.03
CA LEU A 70 -7.77 -9.88 3.06
C LEU A 70 -7.86 -10.56 4.43
N GLN A 71 -8.15 -11.85 4.44
CA GLN A 71 -8.29 -12.62 5.69
C GLN A 71 -6.96 -12.85 6.40
N ASP A 72 -5.85 -12.59 5.72
CA ASP A 72 -4.50 -12.84 6.26
C ASP A 72 -3.92 -11.64 7.00
N ILE A 73 -4.62 -10.52 7.03
CA ILE A 73 -4.17 -9.33 7.75
C ILE A 73 -5.04 -9.09 8.98
N PRO A 74 -4.50 -8.38 10.01
CA PRO A 74 -5.28 -8.09 11.20
C PRO A 74 -6.37 -7.04 10.94
N GLU A 75 -7.19 -6.77 11.94
CA GLU A 75 -8.09 -5.63 11.89
C GLU A 75 -7.28 -4.35 11.76
N VAL A 76 -7.78 -3.42 10.94
CA VAL A 76 -7.07 -2.19 10.65
C VAL A 76 -7.93 -0.97 10.94
N ASP A 77 -7.27 0.16 11.16
CA ASP A 77 -7.96 1.42 11.42
C ASP A 77 -8.30 2.15 10.13
N ILE A 78 -7.44 2.02 9.13
CA ILE A 78 -7.58 2.72 7.85
C ILE A 78 -7.49 1.71 6.72
N VAL A 79 -8.42 1.80 5.77
CA VAL A 79 -8.38 1.00 4.54
C VAL A 79 -8.14 1.97 3.37
N VAL A 80 -7.09 1.70 2.60
CA VAL A 80 -6.77 2.44 1.38
C VAL A 80 -6.90 1.48 0.20
N THR A 81 -7.89 1.72 -0.66
CA THR A 81 -8.04 0.91 -1.87
C THR A 81 -7.28 1.58 -3.01
N ILE A 82 -6.51 0.78 -3.75
CA ILE A 82 -5.70 1.28 -4.86
C ILE A 82 -6.16 0.61 -6.14
N GLY A 83 -6.61 1.42 -7.09
CA GLY A 83 -7.14 0.93 -8.35
C GLY A 83 -8.64 1.01 -8.37
N CYS A 84 -9.14 1.40 -9.51
CA CYS A 84 -10.51 1.89 -9.64
C CYS A 84 -11.58 0.80 -9.78
N ASN A 85 -11.19 -0.45 -10.02
CA ASN A 85 -12.15 -1.52 -10.28
C ASN A 85 -12.33 -2.49 -9.12
N VAL A 86 -11.73 -2.20 -8.00
CA VAL A 86 -11.88 -3.06 -6.84
C VAL A 86 -13.19 -2.69 -6.17
N GLN A 87 -14.16 -3.59 -6.22
CA GLN A 87 -15.27 -3.48 -5.31
C GLN A 87 -14.69 -3.67 -3.92
N CYS A 88 -14.69 -2.61 -3.18
CA CYS A 88 -14.09 -2.60 -1.87
C CYS A 88 -14.79 -3.61 -1.00
N PRO A 89 -14.10 -4.66 -0.51
CA PRO A 89 -14.71 -5.56 0.45
C PRO A 89 -15.06 -4.74 1.69
N ASN A 90 -16.11 -5.16 2.34
CA ASN A 90 -16.65 -4.44 3.49
C ASN A 90 -15.80 -4.71 4.74
N LEU A 91 -14.55 -4.23 4.72
CA LEU A 91 -13.66 -4.34 5.86
C LEU A 91 -14.01 -3.28 6.89
N PRO A 92 -14.19 -3.65 8.17
CA PRO A 92 -14.39 -2.66 9.21
C PRO A 92 -13.17 -1.75 9.33
N CYS A 93 -13.41 -0.45 9.36
CA CYS A 93 -12.33 0.52 9.53
C CYS A 93 -12.90 1.84 10.03
N LYS A 94 -12.03 2.67 10.61
CA LYS A 94 -12.40 4.00 11.08
C LYS A 94 -12.38 5.03 9.97
N HIS A 95 -11.50 4.84 8.98
CA HIS A 95 -11.34 5.76 7.87
C HIS A 95 -11.02 4.97 6.61
N ARG A 96 -11.56 5.43 5.48
CA ARG A 96 -11.35 4.78 4.18
C ARG A 96 -10.96 5.82 3.15
N GLU A 97 -9.92 5.51 2.37
CA GLU A 97 -9.51 6.33 1.23
C GLU A 97 -9.48 5.47 -0.02
N HIS A 98 -9.63 6.11 -1.15
CA HIS A 98 -9.54 5.45 -2.44
C HIS A 98 -8.52 6.19 -3.31
N TRP A 99 -7.44 5.50 -3.65
CA TRP A 99 -6.39 6.07 -4.50
C TRP A 99 -6.54 5.51 -5.91
N GLY A 100 -7.01 6.35 -6.83
CA GLY A 100 -7.27 5.93 -8.20
C GLY A 100 -6.01 5.94 -9.05
N LEU A 101 -5.16 4.95 -8.87
CA LEU A 101 -3.90 4.82 -9.60
C LEU A 101 -3.98 3.71 -10.63
N ASP A 102 -3.51 3.98 -11.84
CA ASP A 102 -3.43 2.96 -12.88
C ASP A 102 -2.34 1.94 -12.57
N ALA A 103 -2.56 0.70 -12.97
CA ALA A 103 -1.58 -0.36 -12.78
C ALA A 103 -0.42 -0.17 -13.78
N PRO A 104 0.84 -0.13 -13.29
CA PRO A 104 1.98 -0.02 -14.19
C PRO A 104 2.44 -1.37 -14.76
N SER A 105 1.83 -2.48 -14.34
CA SER A 105 2.21 -3.82 -14.78
C SER A 105 2.20 -3.95 -16.30
N GLY A 106 3.27 -4.46 -16.87
CA GLY A 106 3.43 -4.59 -18.31
C GLY A 106 3.84 -3.32 -19.02
N LYS A 107 4.06 -2.22 -18.29
CA LYS A 107 4.50 -0.94 -18.83
C LYS A 107 5.98 -0.72 -18.58
N GLU A 108 6.50 0.40 -19.06
CA GLU A 108 7.91 0.74 -18.92
C GLU A 108 8.26 1.17 -17.50
N ASP A 109 9.57 1.16 -17.20
CA ASP A 109 10.09 1.55 -15.89
C ASP A 109 9.61 2.95 -15.47
N ALA A 110 9.52 3.89 -16.43
CA ALA A 110 9.04 5.24 -16.13
C ALA A 110 7.65 5.24 -15.48
N GLU A 111 6.76 4.32 -15.90
CA GLU A 111 5.43 4.20 -15.33
C GLU A 111 5.49 3.67 -13.89
N PHE A 112 6.38 2.70 -13.61
CA PHE A 112 6.59 2.20 -12.26
C PHE A 112 7.15 3.30 -11.35
N ILE A 113 8.09 4.08 -11.86
CA ILE A 113 8.68 5.18 -11.09
C ILE A 113 7.62 6.25 -10.79
N MET A 114 6.81 6.63 -11.78
CA MET A 114 5.70 7.58 -11.58
C MET A 114 4.72 7.09 -10.53
N THR A 115 4.36 5.80 -10.60
CA THR A 115 3.45 5.20 -9.64
C THR A 115 4.04 5.24 -8.23
N ALA A 116 5.32 4.85 -8.10
CA ALA A 116 6.02 4.89 -6.81
C ALA A 116 6.06 6.31 -6.25
N ARG A 117 6.39 7.31 -7.06
CA ARG A 117 6.45 8.71 -6.61
C ARG A 117 5.07 9.23 -6.18
N THR A 118 4.02 8.84 -6.89
CA THR A 118 2.67 9.22 -6.52
C THR A 118 2.27 8.59 -5.20
N ILE A 119 2.61 7.31 -5.00
CA ILE A 119 2.34 6.61 -3.74
C ILE A 119 3.12 7.25 -2.60
N GLU A 120 4.39 7.59 -2.82
CA GLU A 120 5.21 8.29 -1.81
C GLU A 120 4.51 9.55 -1.31
N ARG A 121 4.04 10.37 -2.23
CA ARG A 121 3.35 11.62 -1.88
C ARG A 121 2.08 11.35 -1.09
N LYS A 122 1.29 10.36 -1.53
CA LYS A 122 0.04 10.01 -0.84
C LYS A 122 0.29 9.43 0.55
N VAL A 123 1.34 8.64 0.70
CA VAL A 123 1.75 8.12 2.01
C VAL A 123 2.15 9.26 2.94
N LEU A 124 2.91 10.22 2.45
CA LEU A 124 3.31 11.37 3.26
C LEU A 124 2.11 12.25 3.64
N ASP A 125 1.14 12.41 2.73
CA ASP A 125 -0.10 13.12 3.04
C ASP A 125 -0.90 12.39 4.11
N LEU A 126 -0.99 11.07 4.03
CA LEU A 126 -1.66 10.25 5.04
C LEU A 126 -0.95 10.37 6.39
N LYS A 127 0.37 10.32 6.38
CA LYS A 127 1.17 10.51 7.59
C LYS A 127 0.85 11.86 8.25
N ALA A 128 0.83 12.93 7.48
CA ALA A 128 0.51 14.27 7.99
C ALA A 128 -0.91 14.31 8.58
N THR A 129 -1.86 13.67 7.94
CA THR A 129 -3.24 13.58 8.43
C THR A 129 -3.31 12.86 9.76
N ILE A 130 -2.57 11.76 9.91
CA ILE A 130 -2.50 11.00 11.16
C ILE A 130 -1.85 11.84 12.25
N GLU A 131 -0.73 12.50 11.94
CA GLU A 131 0.00 13.33 12.90
C GLU A 131 -0.86 14.51 13.40
N ALA A 132 -1.71 15.04 12.53
CA ALA A 132 -2.62 16.13 12.90
C ALA A 132 -3.80 15.66 13.77
N GLY A 133 -3.95 14.36 13.98
CA GLY A 133 -5.04 13.80 14.80
C GLY A 133 -6.42 13.85 14.14
N ILE A 134 -6.48 14.12 12.85
CA ILE A 134 -7.75 14.27 12.13
C ILE A 134 -8.55 12.96 12.09
N LEU A 135 -7.85 11.83 12.06
CA LEU A 135 -8.47 10.51 11.93
C LEU A 135 -8.70 9.81 13.28
N MET A 136 -8.36 10.47 14.36
CA MET A 136 -8.53 9.93 15.71
C MET A 136 -9.78 10.51 16.33
N SER A 137 -10.89 9.90 16.03
CA SER A 137 -12.15 10.31 16.63
C SER A 137 -12.70 9.22 17.53
#